data_987b60c25ca16212222f07d811c745db
#
_entry.id   987b60c25ca16212222f07d811c745db
#
_cell.length_a   1.000
_cell.length_b   1.000
_cell.length_c   1.000
_cell.angle_alpha   90.00
_cell.angle_beta   90.00
_cell.angle_gamma   90.00
#
_symmetry.space_group_name_H-M   'P 1'
#
loop_
_entity.id
_entity.type
_entity.pdbx_description
1 polymer ?
#
loop_
_entity_poly.entity_id
_entity_poly.type
_entity_poly.pdbx_seq_one_letter_code
_entity_poly.pdbx_strand_id
1 'polypeptide(L)'
;PAPVFAEPRQGSLANGEIGAYYRSNGNAMGGNVSATFATESISIAYAGATAESDNYQAGRDFKTSPVTGREGHSLPLDEVGSTAYKSRNHELGIAFKGGAHLVEAKVGYQEIPYQLWPNQRMDMLDNGQQRLNLRYRGVFGWGTLEARAWREDVEHFMDFGADKRFWYGPDSGGPAAPNGMPCAPASAT
;
A
#
# COMPACT_ATOMS: atom_id res chain seq x y z
N PRO A 1 -0.25 12.84 10.21
CA PRO A 1 -0.94 13.85 11.04
C PRO A 1 0.06 14.73 11.80
N ALA A 2 -0.38 15.91 12.24
CA ALA A 2 0.39 16.77 13.12
C ALA A 2 0.49 16.14 14.52
N PRO A 3 1.59 16.38 15.28
CA PRO A 3 1.68 15.88 16.65
C PRO A 3 0.62 16.55 17.55
N VAL A 4 0.08 15.78 18.46
CA VAL A 4 -0.90 16.22 19.46
C VAL A 4 -0.18 16.28 20.81
N PHE A 5 -0.46 17.31 21.61
CA PHE A 5 0.08 17.47 22.96
C PHE A 5 -1.06 17.63 23.96
N ALA A 6 -0.84 17.21 25.18
CA ALA A 6 -1.79 17.44 26.26
C ALA A 6 -1.86 18.96 26.58
N GLU A 7 -3.03 19.40 27.00
CA GLU A 7 -3.21 20.75 27.49
C GLU A 7 -2.46 20.99 28.82
N PRO A 8 -2.04 22.22 29.11
CA PRO A 8 -1.43 22.55 30.39
C PRO A 8 -2.29 22.08 31.58
N ARG A 9 -1.68 21.38 32.53
CA ARG A 9 -2.32 20.80 33.72
C ARG A 9 -3.17 19.54 33.49
N GLN A 10 -3.30 19.06 32.23
CA GLN A 10 -4.00 17.80 31.94
C GLN A 10 -3.15 16.57 32.31
N GLY A 11 -1.83 16.76 32.45
CA GLY A 11 -0.87 15.69 32.71
C GLY A 11 -0.51 14.90 31.46
N SER A 12 -1.38 14.00 31.03
CA SER A 12 -1.18 13.21 29.82
C SER A 12 -2.50 12.95 29.08
N LEU A 13 -2.38 12.67 27.81
CA LEU A 13 -3.44 12.26 26.90
C LEU A 13 -3.08 10.89 26.32
N ALA A 14 -4.01 9.96 26.32
CA ALA A 14 -3.89 8.71 25.60
C ALA A 14 -5.18 8.45 24.83
N ASN A 15 -5.08 8.14 23.57
CA ASN A 15 -6.18 7.70 22.74
C ASN A 15 -5.74 6.64 21.75
N GLY A 16 -6.69 5.90 21.20
CA GLY A 16 -6.43 4.90 20.20
C GLY A 16 -7.71 4.48 19.48
N GLU A 17 -7.53 3.89 18.34
CA GLU A 17 -8.60 3.36 17.51
C GLU A 17 -8.14 2.01 16.94
N ILE A 18 -9.07 1.08 16.84
CA ILE A 18 -8.90 -0.19 16.12
C ILE A 18 -10.08 -0.37 15.18
N GLY A 19 -9.78 -0.76 13.96
CA GLY A 19 -10.79 -1.07 12.95
C GLY A 19 -10.48 -2.38 12.25
N ALA A 20 -11.52 -3.06 11.79
CA ALA A 20 -11.42 -4.24 10.95
C ALA A 20 -12.58 -4.30 9.97
N TYR A 21 -12.35 -4.93 8.84
CA TYR A 21 -13.40 -5.21 7.86
C TYR A 21 -13.23 -6.58 7.22
N TYR A 22 -14.33 -7.10 6.72
CA TYR A 22 -14.37 -8.28 5.87
C TYR A 22 -15.38 -8.07 4.74
N ARG A 23 -15.03 -8.53 3.54
CA ARG A 23 -15.91 -8.60 2.37
C ARG A 23 -15.81 -10.01 1.77
N SER A 24 -16.94 -10.66 1.54
CA SER A 24 -16.98 -12.05 1.09
C SER A 24 -16.42 -12.25 -0.32
N ASN A 25 -16.63 -11.27 -1.22
CA ASN A 25 -16.06 -11.34 -2.56
C ASN A 25 -14.55 -11.06 -2.52
N GLY A 26 -13.76 -12.05 -2.95
CA GLY A 26 -12.32 -12.05 -2.83
C GLY A 26 -11.80 -12.28 -1.41
N ASN A 27 -12.64 -12.70 -0.46
CA ASN A 27 -12.26 -12.90 0.95
C ASN A 27 -11.49 -11.70 1.52
N ALA A 28 -11.84 -10.49 1.05
CA ALA A 28 -11.08 -9.30 1.38
C ALA A 28 -11.21 -8.96 2.86
N MET A 29 -10.08 -8.88 3.55
CA MET A 29 -10.02 -8.54 4.95
C MET A 29 -8.94 -7.51 5.23
N GLY A 30 -9.13 -6.76 6.29
CA GLY A 30 -8.13 -5.81 6.72
C GLY A 30 -8.41 -5.29 8.12
N GLY A 31 -7.40 -4.67 8.68
CA GLY A 31 -7.50 -4.04 9.98
C GLY A 31 -6.51 -2.88 10.10
N ASN A 32 -6.85 -1.99 10.99
CA ASN A 32 -5.99 -0.86 11.35
C ASN A 32 -5.99 -0.65 12.85
N VAL A 33 -4.89 -0.12 13.34
CA VAL A 33 -4.74 0.34 14.71
C VAL A 33 -4.04 1.68 14.70
N SER A 34 -4.49 2.60 15.53
CA SER A 34 -3.75 3.80 15.86
C SER A 34 -3.72 4.01 17.37
N ALA A 35 -2.63 4.56 17.86
CA ALA A 35 -2.47 4.92 19.26
C ALA A 35 -1.66 6.21 19.36
N THR A 36 -2.06 7.09 20.26
CA THR A 36 -1.34 8.31 20.59
C THR A 36 -1.23 8.42 22.11
N PHE A 37 -0.01 8.69 22.55
CA PHE A 37 0.27 9.10 23.91
C PHE A 37 0.95 10.46 23.87
N ALA A 38 0.51 11.38 24.69
CA ALA A 38 1.08 12.71 24.73
C ALA A 38 1.09 13.30 26.15
N THR A 39 2.12 14.07 26.42
CA THR A 39 2.22 15.01 27.55
C THR A 39 2.20 16.44 27.00
N GLU A 40 2.42 17.44 27.84
CA GLU A 40 2.56 18.83 27.39
C GLU A 40 3.74 19.04 26.42
N SER A 41 4.79 18.20 26.51
CA SER A 41 6.04 18.37 25.77
C SER A 41 6.45 17.18 24.90
N ILE A 42 5.83 16.02 25.05
CA ILE A 42 6.15 14.81 24.31
C ILE A 42 4.88 14.30 23.62
N SER A 43 4.99 13.90 22.37
CA SER A 43 3.94 13.21 21.63
C SER A 43 4.53 11.98 20.98
N ILE A 44 3.88 10.84 21.14
CA ILE A 44 4.22 9.58 20.49
C ILE A 44 2.94 9.08 19.82
N ALA A 45 3.01 8.84 18.53
CA ALA A 45 1.88 8.33 17.76
C ALA A 45 2.31 7.15 16.89
N TYR A 46 1.53 6.10 16.91
CA TYR A 46 1.68 4.94 16.05
C TYR A 46 0.43 4.73 15.21
N ALA A 47 0.62 4.35 13.96
CA ALA A 47 -0.45 3.87 13.09
C ALA A 47 0.03 2.63 12.32
N GLY A 48 -0.80 1.62 12.28
CA GLY A 48 -0.57 0.40 11.52
C GLY A 48 -1.82 -0.03 10.79
N ALA A 49 -1.66 -0.59 9.59
CA ALA A 49 -2.76 -1.13 8.81
C ALA A 49 -2.29 -2.35 8.00
N THR A 50 -3.17 -3.32 7.85
CA THR A 50 -2.99 -4.45 6.95
C THR A 50 -4.27 -4.68 6.15
N ALA A 51 -4.11 -5.09 4.90
CA ALA A 51 -5.22 -5.46 4.04
C ALA A 51 -4.77 -6.58 3.10
N GLU A 52 -5.65 -7.54 2.85
CA GLU A 52 -5.44 -8.58 1.85
C GLU A 52 -6.75 -8.99 1.19
N SER A 53 -6.67 -9.47 -0.03
CA SER A 53 -7.77 -10.01 -0.80
C SER A 53 -7.25 -11.01 -1.81
N ASP A 54 -8.01 -12.06 -2.03
CA ASP A 54 -7.93 -12.90 -3.22
C ASP A 54 -8.50 -12.14 -4.42
N ASN A 55 -8.44 -12.74 -5.61
CA ASN A 55 -9.16 -12.23 -6.76
C ASN A 55 -10.67 -12.18 -6.49
N TYR A 56 -11.34 -11.16 -6.95
CA TYR A 56 -12.79 -11.08 -6.83
C TYR A 56 -13.52 -11.77 -7.97
N GLN A 57 -14.76 -12.14 -7.74
CA GLN A 57 -15.64 -12.78 -8.71
C GLN A 57 -16.66 -11.79 -9.27
N ALA A 58 -16.89 -11.87 -10.58
CA ALA A 58 -17.99 -11.17 -11.24
C ALA A 58 -19.33 -11.87 -10.90
N GLY A 59 -20.44 -11.18 -11.12
CA GLY A 59 -21.76 -11.73 -10.83
C GLY A 59 -22.21 -12.88 -11.76
N ARG A 60 -21.40 -13.23 -12.76
CA ARG A 60 -21.61 -14.34 -13.71
C ARG A 60 -20.34 -14.58 -14.51
N ASP A 61 -20.30 -15.72 -15.21
CA ASP A 61 -19.27 -16.00 -16.20
C ASP A 61 -19.19 -14.90 -17.25
N PHE A 62 -18.00 -14.38 -17.48
CA PHE A 62 -17.72 -13.35 -18.50
C PHE A 62 -16.57 -13.73 -19.43
N LYS A 63 -15.78 -14.74 -19.05
CA LYS A 63 -14.71 -15.28 -19.88
C LYS A 63 -15.19 -16.48 -20.67
N THR A 64 -14.60 -16.70 -21.82
CA THR A 64 -14.88 -17.88 -22.68
C THR A 64 -13.88 -19.00 -22.47
N SER A 65 -12.78 -18.76 -21.70
CA SER A 65 -11.75 -19.73 -21.42
C SER A 65 -11.17 -19.47 -20.03
N PRO A 66 -10.94 -20.51 -19.21
CA PRO A 66 -10.29 -20.38 -17.93
C PRO A 66 -8.76 -20.21 -18.01
N VAL A 67 -8.15 -20.52 -19.17
CA VAL A 67 -6.69 -20.54 -19.33
C VAL A 67 -6.12 -19.13 -19.25
N THR A 68 -5.05 -18.97 -18.44
CA THR A 68 -4.25 -17.72 -18.35
C THR A 68 -3.05 -17.76 -19.28
N GLY A 69 -2.19 -16.75 -19.20
CA GLY A 69 -0.95 -16.70 -19.97
C GLY A 69 0.14 -17.65 -19.47
N ARG A 70 -0.02 -18.24 -18.29
CA ARG A 70 0.99 -19.11 -17.68
C ARG A 70 0.56 -20.58 -17.79
N GLU A 71 1.48 -21.44 -18.23
CA GLU A 71 1.23 -22.86 -18.39
C GLU A 71 0.78 -23.50 -17.06
N GLY A 72 -0.27 -24.30 -17.13
CA GLY A 72 -0.83 -24.99 -15.96
C GLY A 72 -1.64 -24.09 -15.02
N HIS A 73 -1.81 -22.81 -15.33
CA HIS A 73 -2.61 -21.89 -14.53
C HIS A 73 -3.95 -21.57 -15.21
N SER A 74 -5.01 -21.64 -14.43
CA SER A 74 -6.37 -21.34 -14.88
C SER A 74 -7.17 -20.64 -13.79
N LEU A 75 -8.13 -19.83 -14.19
CA LEU A 75 -9.06 -19.11 -13.32
C LEU A 75 -10.50 -19.46 -13.69
N PRO A 76 -11.43 -19.61 -12.73
CA PRO A 76 -12.86 -19.74 -12.99
C PRO A 76 -13.35 -18.67 -13.98
N LEU A 77 -14.40 -18.99 -14.73
CA LEU A 77 -14.89 -18.11 -15.81
C LEU A 77 -15.45 -16.78 -15.30
N ASP A 78 -15.85 -16.73 -14.05
CA ASP A 78 -16.36 -15.55 -13.34
C ASP A 78 -15.28 -14.81 -12.52
N GLU A 79 -14.11 -15.42 -12.30
CA GLU A 79 -13.04 -14.80 -11.53
C GLU A 79 -12.29 -13.73 -12.33
N VAL A 80 -12.14 -12.54 -11.78
CA VAL A 80 -11.38 -11.45 -12.37
C VAL A 80 -9.93 -11.55 -11.92
N GLY A 81 -9.09 -12.11 -12.77
CA GLY A 81 -7.66 -12.27 -12.50
C GLY A 81 -6.94 -10.93 -12.28
N SER A 82 -5.84 -10.98 -11.58
CA SER A 82 -5.01 -9.82 -11.24
C SER A 82 -5.76 -8.74 -10.44
N THR A 83 -6.60 -9.17 -9.50
CA THR A 83 -7.29 -8.26 -8.58
C THR A 83 -6.94 -8.49 -7.12
N ALA A 84 -6.14 -9.52 -6.84
CA ALA A 84 -5.64 -9.81 -5.50
C ALA A 84 -4.62 -8.77 -5.02
N TYR A 85 -4.57 -8.55 -3.73
CA TYR A 85 -3.61 -7.64 -3.12
C TYR A 85 -3.28 -8.04 -1.69
N LYS A 86 -2.09 -7.61 -1.23
CA LYS A 86 -1.69 -7.68 0.17
C LYS A 86 -0.81 -6.49 0.51
N SER A 87 -1.12 -5.81 1.61
CA SER A 87 -0.34 -4.67 2.07
C SER A 87 -0.22 -4.63 3.58
N ARG A 88 0.90 -4.11 4.07
CA ARG A 88 1.17 -3.82 5.47
C ARG A 88 1.83 -2.46 5.55
N ASN A 89 1.33 -1.61 6.44
CA ASN A 89 1.82 -0.25 6.61
C ASN A 89 2.00 0.03 8.09
N HIS A 90 3.11 0.67 8.46
CA HIS A 90 3.42 1.08 9.81
C HIS A 90 4.03 2.47 9.80
N GLU A 91 3.60 3.33 10.70
CA GLU A 91 4.21 4.64 10.94
C GLU A 91 4.34 4.88 12.45
N LEU A 92 5.51 5.29 12.88
CA LEU A 92 5.77 5.78 14.23
C LEU A 92 6.24 7.22 14.15
N GLY A 93 5.57 8.11 14.87
CA GLY A 93 5.93 9.51 15.02
C GLY A 93 6.27 9.83 16.48
N ILE A 94 7.32 10.60 16.67
CA ILE A 94 7.72 11.14 17.96
C ILE A 94 7.93 12.64 17.79
N ALA A 95 7.42 13.44 18.72
CA ALA A 95 7.62 14.88 18.73
C ALA A 95 7.94 15.39 20.12
N PHE A 96 8.80 16.40 20.17
CA PHE A 96 9.18 17.12 21.38
C PHE A 96 8.90 18.61 21.20
N LYS A 97 8.16 19.18 22.13
CA LYS A 97 7.86 20.60 22.20
C LYS A 97 8.48 21.22 23.46
N GLY A 98 9.27 22.24 23.31
CA GLY A 98 9.84 22.98 24.44
C GLY A 98 9.91 24.47 24.15
N GLY A 99 9.17 25.29 24.91
CA GLY A 99 9.05 26.72 24.68
C GLY A 99 8.56 27.01 23.27
N ALA A 100 9.38 27.73 22.50
CA ALA A 100 9.09 28.11 21.12
C ALA A 100 9.62 27.11 20.07
N HIS A 101 10.03 25.92 20.48
CA HIS A 101 10.69 24.93 19.62
C HIS A 101 9.88 23.64 19.53
N LEU A 102 9.84 23.05 18.33
CA LEU A 102 9.23 21.75 18.04
C LEU A 102 10.21 20.93 17.20
N VAL A 103 10.46 19.70 17.60
CA VAL A 103 11.20 18.68 16.84
C VAL A 103 10.30 17.51 16.63
N GLU A 104 10.23 17.02 15.39
CA GLU A 104 9.44 15.86 14.99
C GLU A 104 10.32 14.86 14.24
N ALA A 105 10.16 13.58 14.54
CA ALA A 105 10.72 12.48 13.79
C ALA A 105 9.61 11.49 13.45
N LYS A 106 9.58 11.01 12.20
CA LYS A 106 8.66 9.96 11.76
C LYS A 106 9.42 8.91 10.99
N VAL A 107 9.15 7.66 11.30
CA VAL A 107 9.60 6.50 10.54
C VAL A 107 8.39 5.76 10.01
N GLY A 108 8.46 5.38 8.74
CA GLY A 108 7.42 4.63 8.06
C GLY A 108 8.00 3.39 7.41
N TYR A 109 7.24 2.31 7.45
CA TYR A 109 7.53 1.06 6.77
C TYR A 109 6.29 0.58 6.03
N GLN A 110 6.47 0.23 4.76
CA GLN A 110 5.44 -0.36 3.93
C GLN A 110 5.99 -1.62 3.28
N GLU A 111 5.18 -2.65 3.26
CA GLU A 111 5.41 -3.90 2.54
C GLU A 111 4.16 -4.23 1.74
N ILE A 112 4.31 -4.42 0.44
CA ILE A 112 3.25 -4.86 -0.46
C ILE A 112 3.77 -6.10 -1.20
N PRO A 113 3.58 -7.31 -0.64
CA PRO A 113 4.05 -8.55 -1.26
C PRO A 113 3.48 -8.76 -2.65
N TYR A 114 2.28 -8.27 -2.89
CA TYR A 114 1.69 -8.19 -4.21
C TYR A 114 0.53 -7.19 -4.24
N GLN A 115 0.41 -6.50 -5.36
CA GLN A 115 -0.78 -5.75 -5.75
C GLN A 115 -0.98 -5.92 -7.25
N LEU A 116 -2.05 -6.62 -7.60
CA LEU A 116 -2.31 -7.01 -8.97
C LEU A 116 -3.30 -6.03 -9.61
N TRP A 117 -3.15 -5.76 -10.92
CA TRP A 117 -3.96 -4.77 -11.64
C TRP A 117 -4.55 -5.35 -12.93
N PRO A 118 -5.85 -5.65 -12.96
CA PRO A 118 -6.46 -6.32 -14.10
C PRO A 118 -6.41 -5.51 -15.40
N ASN A 119 -6.27 -4.20 -15.30
CA ASN A 119 -6.25 -3.27 -16.44
C ASN A 119 -4.85 -2.82 -16.87
N GLN A 120 -3.79 -3.40 -16.30
CA GLN A 120 -2.41 -3.08 -16.65
C GLN A 120 -1.68 -4.31 -17.19
N ARG A 121 -0.57 -4.11 -17.92
CA ARG A 121 0.22 -5.22 -18.47
C ARG A 121 0.95 -6.00 -17.40
N MET A 122 1.41 -5.33 -16.35
CA MET A 122 2.24 -5.92 -15.30
C MET A 122 1.53 -5.80 -13.95
N ASP A 123 1.77 -6.78 -13.12
CA ASP A 123 1.39 -6.80 -11.71
C ASP A 123 2.59 -6.38 -10.87
N MET A 124 2.36 -5.74 -9.74
CA MET A 124 3.38 -5.52 -8.74
C MET A 124 3.47 -6.75 -7.85
N LEU A 125 4.63 -7.39 -7.84
CA LEU A 125 4.86 -8.66 -7.14
C LEU A 125 5.77 -8.51 -5.93
N ASP A 126 6.31 -7.33 -5.71
CA ASP A 126 6.98 -6.91 -4.48
C ASP A 126 7.13 -5.40 -4.44
N ASN A 127 6.92 -4.80 -3.28
CA ASN A 127 7.26 -3.42 -3.01
C ASN A 127 7.55 -3.24 -1.52
N GLY A 128 8.80 -2.91 -1.20
CA GLY A 128 9.26 -2.51 0.11
C GLY A 128 9.56 -1.03 0.14
N GLN A 129 9.13 -0.31 1.17
CA GLN A 129 9.42 1.10 1.34
C GLN A 129 9.77 1.42 2.79
N GLN A 130 10.85 2.16 2.98
CA GLN A 130 11.24 2.72 4.27
C GLN A 130 11.35 4.23 4.17
N ARG A 131 10.79 4.94 5.13
CA ARG A 131 10.78 6.41 5.15
C ARG A 131 11.26 6.94 6.50
N LEU A 132 12.08 7.97 6.46
CA LEU A 132 12.46 8.80 7.59
C LEU A 132 12.13 10.25 7.28
N ASN A 133 11.42 10.92 8.17
CA ASN A 133 11.16 12.34 8.09
C ASN A 133 11.56 13.02 9.40
N LEU A 134 12.34 14.06 9.31
CA LEU A 134 12.74 14.91 10.43
C LEU A 134 12.24 16.34 10.15
N ARG A 135 11.68 16.97 11.16
CA ARG A 135 11.25 18.37 11.08
C ARG A 135 11.63 19.11 12.35
N TYR A 136 12.17 20.29 12.17
CA TYR A 136 12.37 21.25 13.22
C TYR A 136 11.61 22.53 12.91
N ARG A 137 10.97 23.12 13.92
CA ARG A 137 10.39 24.46 13.86
C ARG A 137 10.73 25.21 15.13
N GLY A 138 11.28 26.41 14.97
CA GLY A 138 11.60 27.29 16.09
C GLY A 138 11.15 28.72 15.82
N VAL A 139 10.63 29.39 16.84
CA VAL A 139 10.30 30.82 16.81
C VAL A 139 11.38 31.58 17.55
N PHE A 140 11.97 32.54 16.87
CA PHE A 140 13.08 33.38 17.34
C PHE A 140 12.64 34.84 17.31
N GLY A 141 13.38 35.73 17.94
CA GLY A 141 13.10 37.17 17.94
C GLY A 141 13.10 37.79 16.53
N TRP A 142 13.76 37.17 15.59
CA TRP A 142 13.83 37.62 14.19
C TRP A 142 12.80 36.93 13.25
N GLY A 143 12.07 35.92 13.74
CA GLY A 143 11.09 35.22 12.92
C GLY A 143 10.99 33.74 13.24
N THR A 144 10.41 32.98 12.33
CA THR A 144 10.25 31.52 12.44
C THR A 144 11.18 30.81 11.48
N LEU A 145 11.97 29.85 12.00
CA LEU A 145 12.76 28.92 11.21
C LEU A 145 12.04 27.57 11.14
N GLU A 146 11.92 27.04 9.94
CA GLU A 146 11.53 25.64 9.71
C GLU A 146 12.59 24.94 8.87
N ALA A 147 13.02 23.75 9.32
CA ALA A 147 13.95 22.89 8.61
C ALA A 147 13.35 21.48 8.50
N ARG A 148 13.57 20.83 7.36
CA ARG A 148 13.13 19.47 7.11
C ARG A 148 14.25 18.66 6.46
N ALA A 149 14.35 17.38 6.84
CA ALA A 149 15.16 16.39 6.18
C ALA A 149 14.33 15.12 6.03
N TRP A 150 14.52 14.41 4.92
CA TRP A 150 13.85 13.14 4.70
C TRP A 150 14.74 12.19 3.92
N ARG A 151 14.49 10.91 4.11
CA ARG A 151 15.06 9.83 3.32
C ARG A 151 13.95 8.84 3.02
N GLU A 152 13.96 8.32 1.82
CA GLU A 152 13.05 7.29 1.36
C GLU A 152 13.84 6.28 0.52
N ASP A 153 13.73 5.02 0.89
CA ASP A 153 14.30 3.90 0.15
C ASP A 153 13.13 3.03 -0.30
N VAL A 154 13.06 2.74 -1.61
CA VAL A 154 11.98 1.95 -2.23
C VAL A 154 12.61 0.86 -3.07
N GLU A 155 12.23 -0.38 -2.82
CA GLU A 155 12.47 -1.52 -3.70
C GLU A 155 11.15 -1.93 -4.33
N HIS A 156 11.14 -2.14 -5.64
CA HIS A 156 9.93 -2.33 -6.41
C HIS A 156 10.15 -3.35 -7.51
N PHE A 157 9.32 -4.38 -7.57
CA PHE A 157 9.37 -5.40 -8.59
C PHE A 157 8.02 -5.58 -9.28
N MET A 158 8.04 -5.54 -10.60
CA MET A 158 6.88 -5.80 -11.44
C MET A 158 7.17 -6.91 -12.44
N ASP A 159 6.18 -7.76 -12.68
CA ASP A 159 6.19 -8.79 -13.71
C ASP A 159 4.76 -9.02 -14.21
N PHE A 160 4.62 -9.86 -15.21
CA PHE A 160 3.30 -10.13 -15.81
C PHE A 160 2.35 -10.92 -14.90
N GLY A 161 2.86 -11.56 -13.83
CA GLY A 161 2.05 -12.35 -12.91
C GLY A 161 1.50 -13.65 -13.53
N ALA A 162 0.76 -14.42 -12.73
CA ALA A 162 0.21 -15.69 -13.18
C ALA A 162 -1.12 -15.55 -13.95
N ASP A 163 -1.89 -14.52 -13.63
CA ASP A 163 -3.25 -14.33 -14.15
C ASP A 163 -3.29 -13.61 -15.51
N LYS A 164 -2.15 -13.01 -15.92
CA LYS A 164 -2.06 -12.22 -17.15
C LYS A 164 -2.02 -13.10 -18.38
N ARG A 165 -2.65 -12.59 -19.45
CA ARG A 165 -2.49 -13.08 -20.82
C ARG A 165 -1.56 -12.14 -21.57
N PHE A 166 -0.50 -12.69 -22.17
CA PHE A 166 0.47 -11.91 -22.91
C PHE A 166 0.22 -12.04 -24.41
N TRP A 167 0.40 -10.93 -25.10
CA TRP A 167 0.22 -10.84 -26.54
C TRP A 167 1.53 -10.35 -27.13
N TYR A 168 2.24 -11.21 -27.83
CA TYR A 168 3.48 -10.91 -28.52
C TYR A 168 3.44 -11.36 -29.96
N GLY A 169 4.30 -10.78 -30.77
CA GLY A 169 4.37 -11.10 -32.20
C GLY A 169 3.37 -10.31 -33.04
N PRO A 170 3.04 -10.79 -34.23
CA PRO A 170 2.18 -10.08 -35.19
C PRO A 170 0.78 -9.74 -34.65
N ASP A 171 0.28 -10.53 -33.74
CA ASP A 171 -1.03 -10.35 -33.12
C ASP A 171 -0.96 -9.50 -31.82
N SER A 172 0.23 -9.03 -31.45
CA SER A 172 0.44 -8.17 -30.30
C SER A 172 -0.17 -6.80 -30.52
N GLY A 173 -1.00 -6.37 -29.59
CA GLY A 173 -1.71 -5.09 -29.69
C GLY A 173 -3.00 -5.13 -30.49
N GLY A 174 -3.36 -6.25 -31.09
CA GLY A 174 -4.69 -6.48 -31.62
C GLY A 174 -5.72 -6.74 -30.51
N PRO A 175 -7.01 -6.49 -30.76
CA PRO A 175 -8.06 -6.74 -29.79
C PRO A 175 -8.19 -8.24 -29.43
N ALA A 176 -7.75 -9.12 -30.31
CA ALA A 176 -7.64 -10.56 -30.12
C ALA A 176 -6.76 -11.15 -31.23
N ALA A 177 -6.19 -12.33 -31.01
CA ALA A 177 -5.72 -13.14 -32.13
C ALA A 177 -6.88 -13.38 -33.12
N PRO A 178 -6.62 -13.55 -34.41
CA PRO A 178 -7.67 -13.66 -35.46
C PRO A 178 -8.75 -14.71 -35.17
N ASN A 179 -8.40 -15.74 -34.39
CA ASN A 179 -9.31 -16.82 -33.98
C ASN A 179 -9.91 -16.62 -32.57
N GLY A 180 -9.74 -15.44 -31.97
CA GLY A 180 -10.17 -15.16 -30.59
C GLY A 180 -9.37 -15.88 -29.50
N MET A 181 -8.34 -16.61 -29.87
CA MET A 181 -7.45 -17.29 -28.91
C MET A 181 -6.36 -16.34 -28.41
N PRO A 182 -5.98 -16.38 -27.13
CA PRO A 182 -4.82 -15.65 -26.67
C PRO A 182 -3.58 -16.15 -27.41
N CYS A 183 -2.70 -15.23 -27.80
CA CYS A 183 -1.38 -15.59 -28.27
C CYS A 183 -0.64 -16.36 -27.18
N ALA A 184 0.15 -17.35 -27.57
CA ALA A 184 1.05 -17.99 -26.61
C ALA A 184 1.94 -16.92 -25.99
N PRO A 185 2.20 -16.95 -24.68
CA PRO A 185 3.19 -16.06 -24.08
C PRO A 185 4.50 -16.27 -24.82
N ALA A 186 5.20 -15.19 -25.16
CA ALA A 186 6.55 -15.34 -25.64
C ALA A 186 7.31 -16.14 -24.58
N SER A 187 7.86 -17.27 -24.97
CA SER A 187 8.79 -17.98 -24.10
C SER A 187 9.84 -16.97 -23.71
N ALA A 188 10.04 -16.78 -22.42
CA ALA A 188 11.16 -15.99 -21.94
C ALA A 188 12.43 -16.66 -22.49
N THR A 189 13.02 -16.08 -23.51
CA THR A 189 14.36 -16.41 -24.01
C THR A 189 15.34 -15.47 -23.35
#